data_266cf5ebf37ced455a126350c27f5cf6
#
_entry.id   266cf5ebf37ced455a126350c27f5cf6
#
_cell.length_a   1.000
_cell.length_b   1.000
_cell.length_c   1.000
_cell.angle_alpha   90.00
_cell.angle_beta   90.00
_cell.angle_gamma   90.00
#
_symmetry.space_group_name_H-M   'P 1'
#
loop_
_entity.id
_entity.type
_entity.pdbx_description
1 polymer ?
#
loop_
_entity_poly.entity_id
_entity_poly.type
_entity_poly.pdbx_seq_one_letter_code
_entity_poly.pdbx_strand_id
1 'polypeptide(L)'
;MTLRALSTAATGMHAQSVNVDVIANNLANVNTHGFKKQKANFEDLLYQQIRAVGTTTPTNTKIPTGLQVGMGTQLVSVQRYFEEQGAMDQTGRKLDVAILGDGFFQVVLDAQGNKGYTRAGAFTRDQDGRLLDPHGHPLDPEILVDTTVSVDKIQIAEDGRVLFQPNGQTDFQEAGQISLARFANAEGLQAIGENLFKASQASGDPIVDFPGSQGLGHLAAGNLEDSNVDLVKELTDMIKAQRAYEINSESIKTADQMLQTATNLRR
;
A
#
# COMPACT_ATOMS: atom_id res chain seq x y z
N MET A 1 14.09 -36.17 -11.03
CA MET A 1 13.01 -35.73 -10.14
C MET A 1 13.50 -34.79 -9.03
N THR A 2 14.59 -35.10 -8.36
CA THR A 2 15.19 -34.31 -7.27
C THR A 2 15.52 -32.85 -7.65
N LEU A 3 16.08 -32.59 -8.85
CA LEU A 3 16.39 -31.22 -9.30
C LEU A 3 15.13 -30.33 -9.43
N ARG A 4 13.99 -30.92 -9.82
CA ARG A 4 12.73 -30.17 -9.87
C ARG A 4 12.21 -29.81 -8.48
N ALA A 5 12.28 -30.75 -7.54
CA ALA A 5 11.89 -30.49 -6.16
C ALA A 5 12.73 -29.35 -5.54
N LEU A 6 14.04 -29.34 -5.82
CA LEU A 6 14.94 -28.25 -5.41
C LEU A 6 14.53 -26.91 -6.04
N SER A 7 14.24 -26.89 -7.34
CA SER A 7 13.82 -25.67 -8.04
C SER A 7 12.48 -25.15 -7.48
N THR A 8 11.48 -26.03 -7.29
CA THR A 8 10.17 -25.65 -6.73
C THR A 8 10.30 -25.14 -5.31
N ALA A 9 11.11 -25.77 -4.46
CA ALA A 9 11.34 -25.32 -3.10
C ALA A 9 12.12 -24.00 -3.07
N ALA A 10 13.07 -23.77 -3.99
CA ALA A 10 13.80 -22.50 -4.11
C ALA A 10 12.88 -21.35 -4.50
N THR A 11 11.97 -21.54 -5.48
CA THR A 11 10.99 -20.51 -5.84
C THR A 11 10.02 -20.24 -4.69
N GLY A 12 9.59 -21.28 -3.95
CA GLY A 12 8.77 -21.13 -2.75
C GLY A 12 9.46 -20.35 -1.65
N MET A 13 10.77 -20.61 -1.39
CA MET A 13 11.54 -19.82 -0.41
C MET A 13 11.65 -18.36 -0.82
N HIS A 14 11.97 -18.08 -2.08
CA HIS A 14 12.04 -16.70 -2.57
C HIS A 14 10.70 -15.97 -2.42
N ALA A 15 9.61 -16.63 -2.79
CA ALA A 15 8.27 -16.08 -2.62
C ALA A 15 7.95 -15.77 -1.15
N GLN A 16 8.26 -16.70 -0.23
CA GLN A 16 8.02 -16.49 1.20
C GLN A 16 8.94 -15.43 1.81
N SER A 17 10.19 -15.31 1.34
CA SER A 17 11.09 -14.24 1.77
C SER A 17 10.50 -12.87 1.46
N VAL A 18 10.06 -12.65 0.21
CA VAL A 18 9.42 -11.37 -0.16
C VAL A 18 8.10 -11.15 0.62
N ASN A 19 7.33 -12.20 0.87
CA ASN A 19 6.13 -12.09 1.69
C ASN A 19 6.45 -11.64 3.12
N VAL A 20 7.49 -12.18 3.74
CA VAL A 20 7.97 -11.75 5.07
C VAL A 20 8.41 -10.28 5.03
N ASP A 21 9.11 -9.85 3.99
CA ASP A 21 9.55 -8.45 3.84
C ASP A 21 8.35 -7.50 3.75
N VAL A 22 7.31 -7.85 2.98
CA VAL A 22 6.08 -7.06 2.87
C VAL A 22 5.34 -6.98 4.20
N ILE A 23 5.18 -8.13 4.90
CA ILE A 23 4.52 -8.16 6.21
C ILE A 23 5.33 -7.35 7.25
N ALA A 24 6.66 -7.45 7.24
CA ALA A 24 7.52 -6.68 8.12
C ALA A 24 7.39 -5.18 7.86
N ASN A 25 7.27 -4.76 6.60
CA ASN A 25 7.01 -3.37 6.24
C ASN A 25 5.63 -2.90 6.74
N ASN A 26 4.58 -3.71 6.59
CA ASN A 26 3.26 -3.40 7.14
C ASN A 26 3.32 -3.23 8.66
N LEU A 27 3.98 -4.16 9.35
CA LEU A 27 4.11 -4.15 10.80
C LEU A 27 4.89 -2.92 11.31
N ALA A 28 5.97 -2.55 10.62
CA ALA A 28 6.76 -1.37 10.95
C ALA A 28 5.94 -0.07 10.83
N ASN A 29 4.95 -0.04 9.93
CA ASN A 29 4.12 1.12 9.65
C ASN A 29 2.71 1.04 10.26
N VAL A 30 2.49 0.18 11.26
CA VAL A 30 1.17 0.06 11.92
C VAL A 30 0.73 1.36 12.62
N ASN A 31 1.66 2.15 13.15
CA ASN A 31 1.41 3.43 13.81
C ASN A 31 1.66 4.64 12.88
N THR A 32 1.81 4.42 11.58
CA THR A 32 2.07 5.50 10.63
C THR A 32 0.73 5.97 10.06
N HIS A 33 0.30 7.20 10.37
CA HIS A 33 -0.94 7.78 9.87
C HIS A 33 -0.96 7.86 8.35
N GLY A 34 -2.08 7.47 7.74
CA GLY A 34 -2.26 7.44 6.29
C GLY A 34 -1.51 6.32 5.57
N PHE A 35 -0.83 5.43 6.29
CA PHE A 35 -0.20 4.26 5.67
C PHE A 35 -1.25 3.26 5.19
N LYS A 36 -1.02 2.72 4.00
CA LYS A 36 -1.88 1.69 3.40
C LYS A 36 -1.13 0.38 3.27
N LYS A 37 -1.72 -0.66 3.82
CA LYS A 37 -1.25 -2.04 3.81
C LYS A 37 -0.87 -2.51 2.42
N GLN A 38 0.24 -3.24 2.34
CA GLN A 38 0.70 -3.92 1.13
C GLN A 38 0.46 -5.42 1.23
N LYS A 39 0.21 -6.05 0.08
CA LYS A 39 0.08 -7.50 -0.04
C LYS A 39 0.83 -8.01 -1.25
N ALA A 40 1.59 -9.07 -1.05
CA ALA A 40 2.24 -9.79 -2.14
C ALA A 40 1.25 -10.74 -2.82
N ASN A 41 1.18 -10.69 -4.15
CA ASN A 41 0.36 -11.57 -4.98
C ASN A 41 1.26 -12.58 -5.70
N PHE A 42 0.87 -13.86 -5.62
CA PHE A 42 1.65 -14.98 -6.16
C PHE A 42 0.84 -15.69 -7.24
N GLU A 43 1.56 -16.20 -8.23
CA GLU A 43 1.02 -17.08 -9.25
C GLU A 43 1.84 -18.37 -9.33
N ASP A 44 1.23 -19.41 -9.82
CA ASP A 44 1.91 -20.67 -10.11
C ASP A 44 2.69 -20.55 -11.43
N LEU A 45 3.82 -21.24 -11.50
CA LEU A 45 4.61 -21.38 -12.71
C LEU A 45 4.01 -22.45 -13.64
N LEU A 46 4.41 -22.40 -14.92
CA LEU A 46 3.96 -23.33 -15.94
C LEU A 46 4.10 -24.81 -15.49
N TYR A 47 3.09 -25.60 -15.84
CA TYR A 47 3.10 -27.03 -15.59
C TYR A 47 3.87 -27.79 -16.66
N GLN A 48 4.76 -28.68 -16.25
CA GLN A 48 5.39 -29.62 -17.16
C GLN A 48 4.43 -30.80 -17.39
N GLN A 49 4.02 -30.97 -18.63
CA GLN A 49 3.17 -32.09 -19.03
C GLN A 49 4.03 -33.33 -19.30
N ILE A 50 3.93 -34.33 -18.43
CA ILE A 50 4.64 -35.62 -18.59
C ILE A 50 3.80 -36.54 -19.47
N ARG A 51 2.47 -36.50 -19.35
CA ARG A 51 1.53 -37.24 -20.17
C ARG A 51 0.29 -36.40 -20.47
N ALA A 52 -0.04 -36.30 -21.77
CA ALA A 52 -1.19 -35.53 -22.21
C ALA A 52 -2.52 -36.19 -21.82
N VAL A 53 -3.51 -35.37 -21.51
CA VAL A 53 -4.89 -35.83 -21.32
C VAL A 53 -5.41 -36.40 -22.65
N GLY A 54 -6.18 -37.48 -22.60
CA GLY A 54 -6.78 -38.11 -23.79
C GLY A 54 -5.83 -38.95 -24.62
N THR A 55 -4.60 -39.24 -24.12
CA THR A 55 -3.70 -40.19 -24.77
C THR A 55 -4.38 -41.59 -24.85
N THR A 56 -4.35 -42.20 -26.04
CA THR A 56 -4.97 -43.51 -26.28
C THR A 56 -4.07 -44.62 -25.74
N THR A 57 -4.62 -45.50 -24.96
CA THR A 57 -3.95 -46.72 -24.50
C THR A 57 -3.89 -47.76 -25.60
N PRO A 58 -3.01 -48.81 -25.51
CA PRO A 58 -2.99 -49.93 -26.45
C PRO A 58 -4.35 -50.65 -26.58
N THR A 59 -5.22 -50.52 -25.60
CA THR A 59 -6.59 -51.07 -25.57
C THR A 59 -7.65 -50.13 -26.18
N ASN A 60 -7.22 -49.09 -26.93
CA ASN A 60 -8.07 -48.08 -27.56
C ASN A 60 -9.00 -47.31 -26.63
N THR A 61 -8.69 -47.26 -25.34
CA THR A 61 -9.36 -46.44 -24.33
C THR A 61 -8.57 -45.15 -24.11
N LYS A 62 -9.27 -44.01 -23.98
CA LYS A 62 -8.62 -42.69 -23.70
C LYS A 62 -8.37 -42.57 -22.20
N ILE A 63 -7.17 -42.13 -21.84
CA ILE A 63 -6.81 -41.85 -20.47
C ILE A 63 -7.53 -40.60 -20.01
N PRO A 64 -8.37 -40.64 -18.97
CA PRO A 64 -9.19 -39.49 -18.54
C PRO A 64 -8.39 -38.39 -17.87
N THR A 65 -7.24 -38.70 -17.28
CA THR A 65 -6.40 -37.71 -16.56
C THR A 65 -4.97 -37.70 -17.08
N GLY A 66 -4.42 -36.51 -17.38
CA GLY A 66 -3.01 -36.34 -17.69
C GLY A 66 -2.12 -36.38 -16.45
N LEU A 67 -0.81 -36.41 -16.67
CA LEU A 67 0.18 -36.23 -15.61
C LEU A 67 0.89 -34.88 -15.86
N GLN A 68 0.62 -33.91 -15.00
CA GLN A 68 1.21 -32.59 -15.03
C GLN A 68 1.89 -32.30 -13.68
N VAL A 69 3.05 -31.65 -13.70
CA VAL A 69 3.80 -31.29 -12.51
C VAL A 69 4.09 -29.81 -12.56
N GLY A 70 3.68 -29.06 -11.52
CA GLY A 70 3.94 -27.63 -11.37
C GLY A 70 5.43 -27.36 -11.13
N MET A 71 5.91 -26.21 -11.60
CA MET A 71 7.31 -25.81 -11.50
C MET A 71 7.59 -24.87 -10.32
N GLY A 72 6.56 -24.57 -9.50
CA GLY A 72 6.66 -23.69 -8.34
C GLY A 72 5.80 -22.44 -8.44
N THR A 73 6.22 -21.38 -7.78
CA THR A 73 5.49 -20.12 -7.68
C THR A 73 6.42 -18.93 -8.01
N GLN A 74 5.81 -17.82 -8.45
CA GLN A 74 6.50 -16.54 -8.62
C GLN A 74 5.70 -15.41 -8.00
N LEU A 75 6.40 -14.37 -7.57
CA LEU A 75 5.79 -13.09 -7.18
C LEU A 75 5.43 -12.32 -8.46
N VAL A 76 4.18 -11.87 -8.55
CA VAL A 76 3.68 -11.08 -9.70
C VAL A 76 3.68 -9.60 -9.35
N SER A 77 3.15 -9.25 -8.20
CA SER A 77 3.03 -7.85 -7.78
C SER A 77 2.98 -7.72 -6.26
N VAL A 78 3.30 -6.53 -5.78
CA VAL A 78 2.99 -6.08 -4.42
C VAL A 78 1.96 -4.96 -4.55
N GLN A 79 0.74 -5.27 -4.16
CA GLN A 79 -0.42 -4.39 -4.29
C GLN A 79 -0.66 -3.64 -2.99
N ARG A 80 -1.07 -2.35 -3.08
CA ARG A 80 -1.41 -1.53 -1.93
C ARG A 80 -2.93 -1.35 -1.86
N TYR A 81 -3.51 -1.57 -0.69
CA TYR A 81 -4.96 -1.51 -0.47
C TYR A 81 -5.37 -0.10 -0.06
N PHE A 82 -5.80 0.72 -1.01
CA PHE A 82 -6.33 2.06 -0.74
C PHE A 82 -7.82 2.07 -0.41
N GLU A 83 -8.57 1.06 -0.87
CA GLU A 83 -10.02 0.95 -0.66
C GLU A 83 -10.39 0.77 0.82
N GLU A 84 -9.55 0.05 1.58
CA GLU A 84 -9.77 -0.15 3.00
C GLU A 84 -9.31 1.10 3.77
N GLN A 85 -10.27 1.79 4.39
CA GLN A 85 -9.99 2.94 5.24
C GLN A 85 -9.45 2.46 6.59
N GLY A 86 -8.44 3.16 7.13
CA GLY A 86 -7.95 2.95 8.49
C GLY A 86 -8.94 3.46 9.54
N ALA A 87 -8.72 3.14 10.80
CA ALA A 87 -9.46 3.74 11.89
C ALA A 87 -9.20 5.24 11.95
N MET A 88 -10.18 6.01 12.49
CA MET A 88 -10.00 7.44 12.71
C MET A 88 -9.51 7.67 14.14
N ASP A 89 -8.35 8.29 14.27
CA ASP A 89 -7.83 8.75 15.56
C ASP A 89 -8.17 10.21 15.78
N GLN A 90 -8.86 10.49 16.88
CA GLN A 90 -9.25 11.85 17.26
C GLN A 90 -8.12 12.55 18.02
N THR A 91 -7.29 13.29 17.32
CA THR A 91 -6.15 14.01 17.91
C THR A 91 -6.54 15.30 18.59
N GLY A 92 -7.66 15.88 18.20
CA GLY A 92 -8.13 17.19 18.69
C GLY A 92 -7.35 18.39 18.15
N ARG A 93 -6.28 18.20 17.37
CA ARG A 93 -5.56 19.29 16.72
C ARG A 93 -6.36 19.82 15.53
N LYS A 94 -6.52 21.14 15.44
CA LYS A 94 -7.36 21.77 14.40
C LYS A 94 -6.83 21.63 12.97
N LEU A 95 -5.53 21.40 12.83
CA LEU A 95 -4.86 21.25 11.53
C LEU A 95 -4.70 19.78 11.13
N ASP A 96 -5.09 18.84 11.99
CA ASP A 96 -5.13 17.42 11.63
C ASP A 96 -6.46 17.17 10.88
N VAL A 97 -6.35 16.58 9.71
CA VAL A 97 -7.50 16.37 8.81
C VAL A 97 -7.45 14.99 8.21
N ALA A 98 -8.48 14.20 8.41
CA ALA A 98 -8.64 12.92 7.74
C ALA A 98 -9.62 13.02 6.56
N ILE A 99 -9.46 12.15 5.57
CA ILE A 99 -10.39 12.02 4.45
C ILE A 99 -11.31 10.85 4.73
N LEU A 100 -12.62 11.10 4.79
CA LEU A 100 -13.67 10.09 4.89
C LEU A 100 -14.13 9.68 3.49
N GLY A 101 -13.62 8.58 2.99
CA GLY A 101 -13.88 8.09 1.62
C GLY A 101 -12.67 8.19 0.70
N ASP A 102 -12.92 8.28 -0.61
CA ASP A 102 -11.87 8.29 -1.64
C ASP A 102 -11.25 9.69 -1.78
N GLY A 103 -9.95 9.73 -2.09
CA GLY A 103 -9.21 10.95 -2.39
C GLY A 103 -7.84 10.97 -1.74
N PHE A 104 -7.03 11.93 -2.15
CA PHE A 104 -5.68 12.19 -1.63
C PHE A 104 -5.51 13.69 -1.50
N PHE A 105 -4.80 14.13 -0.49
CA PHE A 105 -4.30 15.50 -0.43
C PHE A 105 -3.23 15.69 -1.48
N GLN A 106 -3.20 16.87 -2.08
CA GLN A 106 -2.17 17.26 -3.02
C GLN A 106 -1.14 18.14 -2.32
N VAL A 107 0.14 17.84 -2.53
CA VAL A 107 1.26 18.65 -2.03
C VAL A 107 2.22 18.94 -3.17
N VAL A 108 2.91 20.06 -3.09
CA VAL A 108 3.93 20.42 -4.07
C VAL A 108 5.28 19.91 -3.59
N LEU A 109 5.91 19.03 -4.36
CA LEU A 109 7.19 18.41 -4.00
C LEU A 109 8.38 19.33 -4.28
N ASP A 110 8.34 20.02 -5.42
CA ASP A 110 9.46 20.77 -5.93
C ASP A 110 9.05 22.16 -6.42
N ALA A 111 10.02 23.08 -6.52
CA ALA A 111 9.85 24.40 -7.10
C ALA A 111 9.40 24.36 -8.58
N GLN A 112 9.54 23.22 -9.27
CA GLN A 112 9.03 22.97 -10.61
C GLN A 112 7.53 22.69 -10.65
N GLY A 113 6.86 22.57 -9.48
CA GLY A 113 5.42 22.30 -9.39
C GLY A 113 5.05 20.83 -9.55
N ASN A 114 6.01 19.90 -9.37
CA ASN A 114 5.70 18.49 -9.32
C ASN A 114 4.81 18.19 -8.12
N LYS A 115 3.71 17.45 -8.35
CA LYS A 115 2.71 17.16 -7.32
C LYS A 115 2.98 15.80 -6.68
N GLY A 116 2.87 15.77 -5.36
CA GLY A 116 2.76 14.56 -4.56
C GLY A 116 1.35 14.39 -4.03
N TYR A 117 0.99 13.16 -3.72
CA TYR A 117 -0.32 12.79 -3.21
C TYR A 117 -0.14 12.05 -1.91
N THR A 118 -0.92 12.39 -0.89
CA THR A 118 -0.83 11.75 0.42
C THR A 118 -2.19 11.55 1.07
N ARG A 119 -2.28 10.55 1.94
CA ARG A 119 -3.41 10.35 2.87
C ARG A 119 -3.11 10.89 4.27
N ALA A 120 -1.84 11.20 4.56
CA ALA A 120 -1.46 11.76 5.84
C ALA A 120 -1.91 13.23 5.91
N GLY A 121 -2.80 13.54 6.83
CA GLY A 121 -3.37 14.86 7.01
C GLY A 121 -2.87 15.60 8.24
N ALA A 122 -1.68 15.30 8.73
CA ALA A 122 -1.06 15.97 9.88
C ALA A 122 -0.38 17.27 9.42
N PHE A 123 -1.18 18.32 9.16
CA PHE A 123 -0.65 19.57 8.65
C PHE A 123 -0.09 20.47 9.76
N THR A 124 0.87 21.31 9.36
CA THR A 124 1.47 22.34 10.21
C THR A 124 1.46 23.69 9.47
N ARG A 125 1.53 24.78 10.23
CA ARG A 125 1.62 26.12 9.66
C ARG A 125 3.05 26.64 9.74
N ASP A 126 3.56 27.15 8.64
CA ASP A 126 4.86 27.80 8.54
C ASP A 126 4.83 29.27 9.03
N GLN A 127 6.00 29.91 9.08
CA GLN A 127 6.19 31.33 9.43
C GLN A 127 5.46 32.28 8.48
N ASP A 128 5.30 31.89 7.22
CA ASP A 128 4.58 32.65 6.19
C ASP A 128 3.07 32.41 6.22
N GLY A 129 2.57 31.54 7.12
CA GLY A 129 1.15 31.20 7.21
C GLY A 129 0.69 30.08 6.28
N ARG A 130 1.59 29.41 5.57
CA ARG A 130 1.26 28.31 4.66
C ARG A 130 0.98 27.03 5.43
N LEU A 131 0.03 26.25 4.94
CA LEU A 131 -0.19 24.90 5.43
C LEU A 131 0.76 23.93 4.71
N LEU A 132 1.59 23.25 5.50
CA LEU A 132 2.60 22.30 5.04
C LEU A 132 2.33 20.92 5.64
N ASP A 133 2.83 19.89 4.96
CA ASP A 133 2.96 18.57 5.55
C ASP A 133 4.14 18.53 6.55
N PRO A 134 4.33 17.44 7.33
CA PRO A 134 5.45 17.34 8.28
C PRO A 134 6.85 17.39 7.62
N HIS A 135 6.95 17.17 6.32
CA HIS A 135 8.20 17.20 5.55
C HIS A 135 8.49 18.57 4.93
N GLY A 136 7.54 19.53 5.05
CA GLY A 136 7.68 20.88 4.55
C GLY A 136 7.12 21.11 3.14
N HIS A 137 6.34 20.16 2.61
CA HIS A 137 5.67 20.34 1.32
C HIS A 137 4.37 21.12 1.47
N PRO A 138 4.16 22.23 0.74
CA PRO A 138 2.92 23.00 0.81
C PRO A 138 1.77 22.24 0.14
N LEU A 139 0.56 22.42 0.69
CA LEU A 139 -0.68 21.97 0.07
C LEU A 139 -0.89 22.66 -1.28
N ASP A 140 -1.53 21.96 -2.20
CA ASP A 140 -2.01 22.50 -3.47
C ASP A 140 -3.55 22.36 -3.54
N PRO A 141 -4.32 23.45 -3.64
CA PRO A 141 -3.90 24.85 -3.73
C PRO A 141 -3.26 25.37 -2.44
N GLU A 142 -2.34 26.33 -2.58
CA GLU A 142 -1.67 26.95 -1.45
C GLU A 142 -2.67 27.72 -0.58
N ILE A 143 -2.73 27.37 0.71
CA ILE A 143 -3.62 27.99 1.68
C ILE A 143 -2.79 28.86 2.63
N LEU A 144 -3.09 30.15 2.64
CA LEU A 144 -2.42 31.14 3.48
C LEU A 144 -3.33 31.53 4.65
N VAL A 145 -2.92 31.20 5.84
CA VAL A 145 -3.61 31.61 7.08
C VAL A 145 -2.79 32.68 7.76
N ASP A 146 -3.43 33.81 8.13
CA ASP A 146 -2.77 34.91 8.81
C ASP A 146 -2.00 34.41 10.05
N THR A 147 -0.70 34.74 10.11
CA THR A 147 0.22 34.33 11.19
C THR A 147 -0.12 34.93 12.53
N THR A 148 -0.86 36.06 12.57
CA THR A 148 -1.32 36.72 13.81
C THR A 148 -2.41 35.94 14.53
N VAL A 149 -3.09 35.00 13.83
CA VAL A 149 -4.20 34.20 14.38
C VAL A 149 -3.66 32.94 15.07
N SER A 150 -4.16 32.65 16.29
CA SER A 150 -3.86 31.39 16.97
C SER A 150 -4.42 30.19 16.19
N VAL A 151 -3.70 29.07 16.18
CA VAL A 151 -4.11 27.82 15.53
C VAL A 151 -5.48 27.31 16.03
N ASP A 152 -5.82 27.59 17.30
CA ASP A 152 -7.10 27.21 17.89
C ASP A 152 -8.32 27.88 17.25
N LYS A 153 -8.08 29.01 16.56
CA LYS A 153 -9.13 29.79 15.86
C LYS A 153 -9.25 29.41 14.37
N ILE A 154 -8.56 28.39 13.95
CA ILE A 154 -8.68 27.83 12.61
C ILE A 154 -9.72 26.71 12.66
N GLN A 155 -10.62 26.68 11.69
CA GLN A 155 -11.61 25.61 11.50
C GLN A 155 -11.53 25.13 10.04
N ILE A 156 -11.51 23.84 9.86
CA ILE A 156 -11.58 23.21 8.55
C ILE A 156 -12.95 22.56 8.45
N ALA A 157 -13.71 22.96 7.45
CA ALA A 157 -15.06 22.43 7.23
C ALA A 157 -15.01 21.10 6.44
N GLU A 158 -16.08 20.34 6.46
CA GLU A 158 -16.17 19.04 5.75
C GLU A 158 -16.05 19.19 4.22
N ASP A 159 -16.38 20.35 3.68
CA ASP A 159 -16.24 20.70 2.26
C ASP A 159 -14.84 21.23 1.88
N GLY A 160 -13.90 21.21 2.82
CA GLY A 160 -12.51 21.62 2.61
C GLY A 160 -12.24 23.11 2.79
N ARG A 161 -13.23 23.94 3.11
CA ARG A 161 -12.99 25.35 3.38
C ARG A 161 -12.23 25.53 4.68
N VAL A 162 -11.13 26.26 4.61
CA VAL A 162 -10.30 26.62 5.76
C VAL A 162 -10.72 28.02 6.20
N LEU A 163 -11.34 28.08 7.38
CA LEU A 163 -11.86 29.29 7.99
C LEU A 163 -10.97 29.69 9.16
N PHE A 164 -10.71 30.97 9.31
CA PHE A 164 -9.98 31.50 10.47
C PHE A 164 -10.67 32.73 11.03
N GLN A 165 -10.55 32.94 12.32
CA GLN A 165 -11.11 34.09 13.01
C GLN A 165 -10.01 35.10 13.33
N PRO A 166 -9.96 36.27 12.65
CA PRO A 166 -8.98 37.31 12.93
C PRO A 166 -9.10 37.85 14.36
N ASN A 167 -7.99 38.29 14.94
CA ASN A 167 -7.99 38.86 16.27
C ASN A 167 -8.84 40.12 16.32
N GLY A 168 -9.83 40.13 17.24
CA GLY A 168 -10.74 41.27 17.43
C GLY A 168 -11.98 41.26 16.53
N GLN A 169 -12.18 40.25 15.70
CA GLN A 169 -13.40 40.07 14.91
C GLN A 169 -14.16 38.81 15.37
N THR A 170 -15.47 38.82 15.24
CA THR A 170 -16.33 37.68 15.52
C THR A 170 -16.61 36.83 14.30
N ASP A 171 -16.40 37.39 13.11
CA ASP A 171 -16.72 36.75 11.83
C ASP A 171 -15.55 35.91 11.35
N PHE A 172 -15.86 34.73 10.82
CA PHE A 172 -14.88 33.86 10.16
C PHE A 172 -14.57 34.37 8.77
N GLN A 173 -13.28 34.39 8.43
CA GLN A 173 -12.79 34.66 7.08
C GLN A 173 -12.30 33.37 6.45
N GLU A 174 -12.46 33.24 5.15
CA GLU A 174 -11.99 32.09 4.38
C GLU A 174 -10.54 32.32 3.93
N ALA A 175 -9.64 31.42 4.28
CA ALA A 175 -8.25 31.42 3.85
C ALA A 175 -8.06 30.74 2.50
N GLY A 176 -8.92 29.80 2.17
CA GLY A 176 -8.89 28.99 0.96
C GLY A 176 -9.65 27.69 1.14
N GLN A 177 -9.61 26.85 0.11
CA GLN A 177 -10.29 25.55 0.12
C GLN A 177 -9.32 24.45 -0.27
N ILE A 178 -9.27 23.38 0.52
CA ILE A 178 -8.48 22.17 0.26
C ILE A 178 -9.14 21.43 -0.89
N SER A 179 -8.36 21.10 -1.92
CA SER A 179 -8.78 20.21 -2.99
C SER A 179 -8.27 18.79 -2.74
N LEU A 180 -9.02 17.80 -3.21
CA LEU A 180 -8.63 16.40 -3.19
C LEU A 180 -8.41 15.90 -4.61
N ALA A 181 -7.51 14.94 -4.76
CA ALA A 181 -7.28 14.23 -6.01
C ALA A 181 -7.79 12.80 -5.91
N ARG A 182 -8.53 12.34 -6.91
CA ARG A 182 -8.91 10.94 -7.07
C ARG A 182 -8.28 10.36 -8.33
N PHE A 183 -7.90 9.11 -8.29
CA PHE A 183 -7.36 8.38 -9.43
C PHE A 183 -8.31 7.29 -9.87
N ALA A 184 -8.34 7.03 -11.18
CA ALA A 184 -9.08 5.91 -11.72
C ALA A 184 -8.53 4.57 -11.22
N ASN A 185 -7.20 4.51 -11.00
CA ASN A 185 -6.52 3.36 -10.44
C ASN A 185 -5.51 3.84 -9.38
N ALA A 186 -5.94 3.89 -8.12
CA ALA A 186 -5.09 4.31 -7.00
C ALA A 186 -3.91 3.35 -6.75
N GLU A 187 -4.08 2.06 -7.07
CA GLU A 187 -3.03 1.05 -6.90
C GLU A 187 -1.85 1.24 -7.86
N GLY A 188 -2.09 1.93 -8.97
CA GLY A 188 -1.07 2.31 -9.95
C GLY A 188 -0.19 3.47 -9.51
N LEU A 189 -0.45 4.11 -8.37
CA LEU A 189 0.38 5.17 -7.84
C LEU A 189 1.76 4.67 -7.44
N GLN A 190 2.79 5.44 -7.78
CA GLN A 190 4.17 5.15 -7.39
C GLN A 190 4.48 5.78 -6.04
N ALA A 191 4.84 4.96 -5.05
CA ALA A 191 5.33 5.47 -3.77
C ALA A 191 6.75 6.03 -3.92
N ILE A 192 6.97 7.23 -3.40
CA ILE A 192 8.27 7.92 -3.42
C ILE A 192 8.92 8.01 -2.03
N GLY A 193 8.27 7.48 -1.00
CA GLY A 193 8.66 7.60 0.40
C GLY A 193 7.83 8.65 1.14
N GLU A 194 8.06 8.82 2.46
CA GLU A 194 7.43 9.89 3.27
C GLU A 194 5.88 9.90 3.25
N ASN A 195 5.25 8.73 3.00
CA ASN A 195 3.81 8.59 2.73
C ASN A 195 3.30 9.38 1.52
N LEU A 196 4.22 9.71 0.60
CA LEU A 196 3.92 10.43 -0.63
C LEU A 196 3.86 9.47 -1.83
N PHE A 197 2.93 9.78 -2.70
CA PHE A 197 2.69 9.06 -3.95
C PHE A 197 2.84 10.01 -5.13
N LYS A 198 3.27 9.48 -6.26
CA LYS A 198 3.33 10.19 -7.53
C LYS A 198 2.41 9.51 -8.53
N ALA A 199 1.74 10.31 -9.35
CA ALA A 199 0.96 9.78 -10.48
C ALA A 199 1.86 9.04 -11.45
N SER A 200 1.39 7.92 -11.97
CA SER A 200 2.04 7.10 -12.99
C SER A 200 1.14 6.94 -14.21
N GLN A 201 1.69 6.40 -15.27
CA GLN A 201 0.87 6.05 -16.45
C GLN A 201 -0.21 5.01 -16.12
N ALA A 202 0.01 4.16 -15.11
CA ALA A 202 -0.94 3.14 -14.68
C ALA A 202 -2.05 3.69 -13.78
N SER A 203 -1.81 4.78 -13.03
CA SER A 203 -2.83 5.43 -12.20
C SER A 203 -3.80 6.29 -13.01
N GLY A 204 -3.37 6.75 -14.19
CA GLY A 204 -4.05 7.78 -14.97
C GLY A 204 -3.86 9.18 -14.38
N ASP A 205 -4.48 10.18 -15.01
CA ASP A 205 -4.43 11.56 -14.56
C ASP A 205 -5.31 11.77 -13.32
N PRO A 206 -4.90 12.64 -12.38
CA PRO A 206 -5.69 12.96 -11.20
C PRO A 206 -6.96 13.73 -11.58
N ILE A 207 -8.10 13.30 -11.07
CA ILE A 207 -9.34 14.07 -11.07
C ILE A 207 -9.34 14.90 -9.80
N VAL A 208 -9.18 16.20 -9.94
CA VAL A 208 -9.08 17.16 -8.83
C VAL A 208 -10.38 17.92 -8.69
N ASP A 209 -10.95 17.86 -7.47
CA ASP A 209 -12.15 18.62 -7.14
C ASP A 209 -12.22 18.87 -5.63
N PHE A 210 -13.25 19.58 -5.18
CA PHE A 210 -13.48 19.82 -3.77
C PHE A 210 -14.10 18.61 -3.07
N PRO A 211 -13.84 18.43 -1.74
CA PRO A 211 -14.43 17.36 -0.95
C PRO A 211 -15.94 17.30 -1.09
N GLY A 212 -16.49 16.07 -1.20
CA GLY A 212 -17.92 15.83 -1.37
C GLY A 212 -18.43 15.91 -2.80
N SER A 213 -17.61 16.31 -3.78
CA SER A 213 -17.97 16.32 -5.20
C SER A 213 -17.36 15.16 -5.96
N GLN A 214 -17.91 14.78 -7.10
CA GLN A 214 -17.41 13.74 -8.03
C GLN A 214 -17.00 12.40 -7.39
N GLY A 215 -17.61 12.01 -6.26
CA GLY A 215 -17.26 10.78 -5.54
C GLY A 215 -15.99 10.89 -4.71
N LEU A 216 -15.52 12.11 -4.46
CA LEU A 216 -14.50 12.40 -3.45
C LEU A 216 -15.10 12.33 -2.05
N GLY A 217 -14.31 11.90 -1.08
CA GLY A 217 -14.69 11.88 0.31
C GLY A 217 -14.87 13.26 0.92
N HIS A 218 -15.34 13.30 2.16
CA HIS A 218 -15.43 14.50 2.99
C HIS A 218 -14.23 14.62 3.91
N LEU A 219 -13.98 15.81 4.42
CA LEU A 219 -12.91 16.05 5.39
C LEU A 219 -13.44 15.95 6.83
N ALA A 220 -12.68 15.31 7.69
CA ALA A 220 -12.93 15.27 9.14
C ALA A 220 -11.79 16.01 9.85
N ALA A 221 -12.04 17.22 10.29
CA ALA A 221 -11.07 18.03 11.04
C ALA A 221 -10.88 17.48 12.47
N GLY A 222 -9.68 17.59 13.00
CA GLY A 222 -9.31 17.08 14.34
C GLY A 222 -9.13 15.57 14.40
N ASN A 223 -9.08 14.90 13.26
CA ASN A 223 -8.85 13.47 13.15
C ASN A 223 -7.71 13.18 12.18
N LEU A 224 -7.03 12.06 12.41
CA LEU A 224 -6.08 11.47 11.46
C LEU A 224 -6.55 10.08 11.07
N GLU A 225 -6.24 9.67 9.85
CA GLU A 225 -6.47 8.30 9.42
C GLU A 225 -5.30 7.43 9.89
N ASP A 226 -5.57 6.44 10.74
CA ASP A 226 -4.59 5.44 11.13
C ASP A 226 -4.27 4.47 9.99
N SER A 227 -3.19 3.72 10.16
CA SER A 227 -2.85 2.63 9.26
C SER A 227 -3.98 1.59 9.21
N ASN A 228 -4.30 1.07 8.01
CA ASN A 228 -5.27 -0.04 7.86
C ASN A 228 -4.65 -1.42 8.12
N VAL A 229 -3.52 -1.47 8.83
CA VAL A 229 -2.80 -2.69 9.18
C VAL A 229 -3.33 -3.27 10.49
N ASP A 230 -3.82 -4.52 10.45
CA ASP A 230 -4.17 -5.27 11.64
C ASP A 230 -2.93 -6.01 12.19
N LEU A 231 -2.42 -5.55 13.34
CA LEU A 231 -1.24 -6.09 14.00
C LEU A 231 -1.32 -7.61 14.23
N VAL A 232 -2.46 -8.10 14.73
CA VAL A 232 -2.62 -9.52 15.10
C VAL A 232 -2.62 -10.40 13.85
N LYS A 233 -3.30 -9.94 12.82
CA LYS A 233 -3.35 -10.62 11.52
C LYS A 233 -1.97 -10.67 10.86
N GLU A 234 -1.25 -9.54 10.81
CA GLU A 234 0.09 -9.49 10.23
C GLU A 234 1.09 -10.37 11.00
N LEU A 235 1.07 -10.38 12.34
CA LEU A 235 1.90 -11.28 13.12
C LEU A 235 1.59 -12.76 12.84
N THR A 236 0.31 -13.10 12.72
CA THR A 236 -0.10 -14.47 12.38
C THR A 236 0.36 -14.87 10.98
N ASP A 237 0.24 -13.97 10.00
CA ASP A 237 0.65 -14.21 8.63
C ASP A 237 2.19 -14.26 8.51
N MET A 238 2.92 -13.47 9.31
CA MET A 238 4.38 -13.57 9.43
C MET A 238 4.82 -14.96 9.93
N ILE A 239 4.19 -15.46 10.99
CA ILE A 239 4.49 -16.81 11.52
C ILE A 239 4.23 -17.89 10.46
N LYS A 240 3.13 -17.79 9.71
CA LYS A 240 2.82 -18.73 8.61
C LYS A 240 3.88 -18.66 7.51
N ALA A 241 4.30 -17.45 7.10
CA ALA A 241 5.31 -17.26 6.07
C ALA A 241 6.67 -17.79 6.50
N GLN A 242 7.09 -17.54 7.75
CA GLN A 242 8.32 -18.09 8.33
C GLN A 242 8.29 -19.62 8.37
N ARG A 243 7.18 -20.21 8.81
CA ARG A 243 7.02 -21.68 8.81
C ARG A 243 7.07 -22.27 7.41
N ALA A 244 6.42 -21.63 6.44
CA ALA A 244 6.49 -22.07 5.05
C ALA A 244 7.93 -21.99 4.49
N TYR A 245 8.68 -20.93 4.85
CA TYR A 245 10.09 -20.80 4.50
C TYR A 245 10.94 -21.93 5.11
N GLU A 246 10.77 -22.22 6.41
CA GLU A 246 11.46 -23.32 7.12
C GLU A 246 11.19 -24.68 6.45
N ILE A 247 9.93 -24.99 6.12
CA ILE A 247 9.53 -26.23 5.45
C ILE A 247 10.17 -26.35 4.07
N ASN A 248 10.18 -25.28 3.29
CA ASN A 248 10.84 -25.25 1.99
C ASN A 248 12.36 -25.45 2.13
N SER A 249 13.00 -24.85 3.13
CA SER A 249 14.42 -25.05 3.43
C SER A 249 14.74 -26.49 3.82
N GLU A 250 13.90 -27.11 4.65
CA GLU A 250 14.06 -28.51 5.03
C GLU A 250 13.86 -29.46 3.84
N SER A 251 12.92 -29.13 2.95
CA SER A 251 12.72 -29.89 1.70
C SER A 251 13.97 -29.84 0.80
N ILE A 252 14.68 -28.73 0.74
CA ILE A 252 15.95 -28.60 0.01
C ILE A 252 17.03 -29.47 0.66
N LYS A 253 17.19 -29.42 1.99
CA LYS A 253 18.16 -30.23 2.71
C LYS A 253 17.93 -31.72 2.49
N THR A 254 16.66 -32.15 2.59
CA THR A 254 16.26 -33.53 2.34
C THR A 254 16.58 -33.97 0.89
N ALA A 255 16.28 -33.10 -0.08
CA ALA A 255 16.59 -33.38 -1.48
C ALA A 255 18.11 -33.47 -1.73
N ASP A 256 18.91 -32.63 -1.09
CA ASP A 256 20.38 -32.67 -1.16
C ASP A 256 20.94 -33.97 -0.54
N GLN A 257 20.43 -34.38 0.62
CA GLN A 257 20.79 -35.65 1.25
C GLN A 257 20.46 -36.85 0.36
N MET A 258 19.30 -36.85 -0.31
CA MET A 258 18.93 -37.90 -1.27
C MET A 258 19.93 -37.94 -2.45
N LEU A 259 20.35 -36.77 -2.96
CA LEU A 259 21.35 -36.69 -4.03
C LEU A 259 22.72 -37.22 -3.57
N GLN A 260 23.18 -36.85 -2.38
CA GLN A 260 24.42 -37.34 -1.79
C GLN A 260 24.39 -38.87 -1.61
N THR A 261 23.28 -39.40 -1.09
CA THR A 261 23.11 -40.87 -0.94
C THR A 261 23.15 -41.57 -2.29
N ALA A 262 22.45 -41.03 -3.30
CA ALA A 262 22.47 -41.61 -4.66
C ALA A 262 23.87 -41.55 -5.30
N THR A 263 24.65 -40.51 -5.03
CA THR A 263 26.03 -40.39 -5.50
C THR A 263 26.99 -41.40 -4.81
N ASN A 264 26.76 -41.58 -3.50
CA ASN A 264 27.55 -42.56 -2.73
C ASN A 264 27.26 -44.04 -3.12
N LEU A 265 26.02 -44.35 -3.52
CA LEU A 265 25.63 -45.68 -4.00
C LEU A 265 26.24 -46.01 -5.40
N ARG A 266 26.70 -45.01 -6.14
CA ARG A 266 27.29 -45.18 -7.45
C ARG A 266 28.82 -45.46 -7.40
N ARG A 267 29.45 -45.30 -6.24
CA ARG A 267 30.82 -45.71 -5.96
C ARG A 267 30.91 -47.12 -5.47
#